data_1621896fb02e67829b74125819d258fc
#
_entry.id   1621896fb02e67829b74125819d258fc
#
_cell.length_a   1.000
_cell.length_b   1.000
_cell.length_c   1.000
_cell.angle_alpha   90.00
_cell.angle_beta   90.00
_cell.angle_gamma   90.00
#
_symmetry.space_group_name_H-M   'P 1'
#
loop_
_entity.id
_entity.type
_entity.pdbx_description
1 polymer ?
#
loop_
_entity_poly.entity_id
_entity_poly.type
_entity_poly.pdbx_seq_one_letter_code
_entity_poly.pdbx_strand_id
1 'polypeptide(L)'
;GMANQNFAGSRFHFGQLDNVVEECRRRYCVCSTSDASEASKQRPVVFLHQRRTKDHAAKHQFGEKILNKLRQNKEIFVTPHGSNDDWYWLYAALVAGEDAVLISNDEMRDHVFQMLPDPNLLRRWKERHQVRFSVTKGEVELYEPAVFTTCIQESEEEEYWMIPFVEDDDEEKENDDDDDDDEKWLFCCKKQ
;
A
#
# COMPACT_ATOMS: atom_id res chain seq x y z
N GLY A 1 -3.58 9.81 -0.86
CA GLY A 1 -3.64 9.16 0.17
C GLY A 1 -3.35 9.45 1.63
N MET A 2 -2.13 9.41 2.06
CA MET A 2 -1.74 9.60 3.47
C MET A 2 -2.25 10.91 4.11
N ALA A 3 -2.60 11.92 3.32
CA ALA A 3 -2.92 13.24 3.85
C ALA A 3 -4.31 13.37 4.48
N ASN A 4 -5.22 12.44 4.24
CA ASN A 4 -6.63 12.62 4.62
C ASN A 4 -7.18 11.59 5.60
N GLN A 5 -6.44 10.53 5.93
CA GLN A 5 -6.99 9.46 6.76
C GLN A 5 -6.12 9.22 7.99
N ASN A 6 -6.71 9.40 9.16
CA ASN A 6 -6.22 9.01 10.50
C ASN A 6 -5.06 9.80 11.11
N PHE A 7 -4.58 10.86 10.49
CA PHE A 7 -3.72 11.79 11.23
C PHE A 7 -4.58 12.68 12.13
N ALA A 8 -4.40 12.56 13.43
CA ALA A 8 -5.21 13.24 14.43
C ALA A 8 -5.48 14.72 14.04
N GLY A 9 -6.74 15.04 13.74
CA GLY A 9 -7.20 16.40 13.55
C GLY A 9 -6.77 17.07 12.26
N SER A 10 -7.00 16.50 11.09
CA SER A 10 -6.87 17.12 9.75
C SER A 10 -5.53 17.81 9.42
N ARG A 11 -4.52 17.76 10.28
CA ARG A 11 -3.19 18.32 10.06
C ARG A 11 -2.20 17.22 9.68
N PHE A 12 -1.43 17.47 8.63
CA PHE A 12 -0.34 16.58 8.23
C PHE A 12 0.75 16.53 9.31
N HIS A 13 1.13 15.32 9.75
CA HIS A 13 2.06 15.13 10.86
C HIS A 13 3.35 14.43 10.39
N PHE A 14 4.43 15.19 10.25
CA PHE A 14 5.72 14.67 9.75
C PHE A 14 6.30 13.55 10.61
N GLY A 15 6.06 13.53 11.93
CA GLY A 15 6.53 12.46 12.80
C GLY A 15 5.88 11.11 12.48
N GLN A 16 4.58 11.09 12.18
CA GLN A 16 3.91 9.88 11.76
C GLN A 16 4.42 9.40 10.39
N LEU A 17 4.67 10.34 9.46
CA LEU A 17 5.30 10.01 8.18
C LEU A 17 6.67 9.36 8.38
N ASP A 18 7.52 9.94 9.23
CA ASP A 18 8.86 9.38 9.52
C ASP A 18 8.76 7.98 10.11
N ASN A 19 7.82 7.74 11.06
CA ASN A 19 7.60 6.42 11.64
C ASN A 19 7.19 5.39 10.58
N VAL A 20 6.26 5.75 9.68
CA VAL A 20 5.85 4.85 8.58
C VAL A 20 7.03 4.55 7.65
N VAL A 21 7.83 5.56 7.29
CA VAL A 21 9.02 5.37 6.43
C VAL A 21 10.06 4.47 7.09
N GLU A 22 10.30 4.64 8.40
CA GLU A 22 11.24 3.77 9.14
C GLU A 22 10.73 2.33 9.19
N GLU A 23 9.44 2.12 9.41
CA GLU A 23 8.86 0.77 9.40
C GLU A 23 8.97 0.13 8.01
N CYS A 24 8.73 0.89 6.94
CA CYS A 24 8.94 0.40 5.58
C CYS A 24 10.40 0.03 5.31
N ARG A 25 11.36 0.82 5.80
CA ARG A 25 12.78 0.46 5.68
C ARG A 25 13.09 -0.83 6.42
N ARG A 26 12.58 -0.97 7.63
CA ARG A 26 12.80 -2.16 8.45
C ARG A 26 12.25 -3.43 7.78
N ARG A 27 11.07 -3.34 7.16
CA ARG A 27 10.36 -4.51 6.64
C ARG A 27 10.76 -4.87 5.21
N TYR A 28 10.93 -3.89 4.33
CA TYR A 28 11.13 -4.12 2.90
C TYR A 28 12.53 -3.82 2.38
N CYS A 29 13.36 -3.10 3.15
CA CYS A 29 14.65 -2.64 2.66
C CYS A 29 15.84 -3.35 3.30
N VAL A 30 15.63 -4.56 3.84
CA VAL A 30 16.68 -5.37 4.43
C VAL A 30 17.61 -5.88 3.34
N CYS A 31 18.84 -5.39 3.32
CA CYS A 31 19.86 -5.85 2.41
C CYS A 31 20.33 -7.26 2.81
N SER A 32 19.95 -8.26 2.03
CA SER A 32 20.22 -9.68 2.35
C SER A 32 21.67 -10.10 2.06
N THR A 33 22.49 -9.26 1.42
CA THR A 33 23.90 -9.58 1.10
C THR A 33 24.81 -8.36 1.15
N SER A 34 26.03 -8.56 1.64
CA SER A 34 27.10 -7.55 1.74
C SER A 34 27.60 -7.04 0.38
N ASP A 35 27.24 -7.70 -0.72
CA ASP A 35 27.75 -7.44 -2.07
C ASP A 35 26.77 -6.71 -3.01
N ALA A 36 25.60 -6.30 -2.50
CA ALA A 36 24.65 -5.57 -3.33
C ALA A 36 25.17 -4.16 -3.65
N SER A 37 25.31 -3.86 -4.93
CA SER A 37 25.61 -2.50 -5.42
C SER A 37 24.55 -1.52 -4.91
N GLU A 38 24.92 -0.24 -4.68
CA GLU A 38 23.96 0.78 -4.21
C GLU A 38 22.71 0.91 -5.09
N ALA A 39 22.80 0.54 -6.35
CA ALA A 39 21.69 0.55 -7.31
C ALA A 39 20.62 -0.53 -7.06
N SER A 40 20.97 -1.60 -6.34
CA SER A 40 20.05 -2.71 -6.03
C SER A 40 19.37 -2.60 -4.65
N LYS A 41 19.68 -1.56 -3.87
CA LYS A 41 19.04 -1.33 -2.58
C LYS A 41 17.63 -0.81 -2.79
N GLN A 42 16.65 -1.62 -2.46
CA GLN A 42 15.27 -1.15 -2.36
C GLN A 42 15.18 -0.06 -1.30
N ARG A 43 14.45 1.01 -1.60
CA ARG A 43 14.22 2.11 -0.66
C ARG A 43 12.81 2.64 -0.83
N PRO A 44 12.15 3.08 0.25
CA PRO A 44 10.83 3.67 0.16
C PRO A 44 10.92 5.03 -0.56
N VAL A 45 9.90 5.35 -1.35
CA VAL A 45 9.77 6.68 -1.97
C VAL A 45 8.46 7.30 -1.53
N VAL A 46 8.54 8.43 -0.86
CA VAL A 46 7.39 9.21 -0.40
C VAL A 46 6.96 10.17 -1.50
N PHE A 47 5.75 10.02 -2.01
CA PHE A 47 5.13 10.99 -2.92
C PHE A 47 4.40 12.04 -2.09
N LEU A 48 4.86 13.28 -2.19
CA LEU A 48 4.33 14.38 -1.38
C LEU A 48 3.98 15.58 -2.27
N HIS A 49 2.72 16.01 -2.19
CA HIS A 49 2.30 17.21 -2.92
C HIS A 49 3.08 18.45 -2.46
N GLN A 50 3.53 19.29 -3.39
CA GLN A 50 4.35 20.48 -3.11
C GLN A 50 3.75 21.37 -2.01
N ARG A 51 2.42 21.46 -1.91
CA ARG A 51 1.74 22.20 -0.86
C ARG A 51 2.18 21.75 0.53
N ARG A 52 2.37 20.44 0.76
CA ARG A 52 2.76 19.87 2.04
C ARG A 52 4.20 20.22 2.44
N THR A 53 5.09 20.46 1.47
CA THR A 53 6.47 20.89 1.74
C THR A 53 6.57 22.37 2.12
N LYS A 54 5.50 23.15 1.89
CA LYS A 54 5.41 24.58 2.19
C LYS A 54 4.50 24.90 3.36
N ASP A 55 3.78 23.92 3.91
CA ASP A 55 2.90 24.07 5.07
C ASP A 55 3.67 24.51 6.32
N HIS A 56 2.95 25.06 7.28
CA HIS A 56 3.52 25.47 8.56
C HIS A 56 4.24 24.31 9.27
N ALA A 57 3.70 23.10 9.20
CA ALA A 57 4.32 21.90 9.77
C ALA A 57 5.66 21.56 9.13
N ALA A 58 5.82 21.81 7.81
CA ALA A 58 7.07 21.61 7.09
C ALA A 58 8.14 22.65 7.45
N LYS A 59 7.72 23.86 7.79
CA LYS A 59 8.62 24.96 8.19
C LYS A 59 9.06 24.89 9.65
N HIS A 60 8.39 24.06 10.45
CA HIS A 60 8.82 23.80 11.81
C HIS A 60 10.12 22.98 11.80
N GLN A 61 11.06 23.26 12.69
CA GLN A 61 12.37 22.63 12.77
C GLN A 61 12.34 21.10 12.63
N PHE A 62 11.35 20.45 13.22
CA PHE A 62 11.17 19.00 13.16
C PHE A 62 10.75 18.54 11.76
N GLY A 63 9.77 19.20 11.13
CA GLY A 63 9.31 18.87 9.76
C GLY A 63 10.41 19.08 8.73
N GLU A 64 11.17 20.18 8.86
CA GLU A 64 12.30 20.48 8.00
C GLU A 64 13.40 19.43 8.10
N LYS A 65 13.72 18.97 9.31
CA LYS A 65 14.68 17.88 9.54
C LYS A 65 14.28 16.59 8.82
N ILE A 66 13.01 16.20 8.90
CA ILE A 66 12.49 15.01 8.23
C ILE A 66 12.55 15.17 6.70
N LEU A 67 12.10 16.30 6.17
CA LEU A 67 12.18 16.56 4.74
C LEU A 67 13.61 16.53 4.22
N ASN A 68 14.57 17.08 4.96
CA ASN A 68 15.99 17.06 4.58
C ASN A 68 16.54 15.64 4.63
N LYS A 69 16.21 14.84 5.64
CA LYS A 69 16.55 13.41 5.71
C LYS A 69 16.06 12.65 4.49
N LEU A 70 14.78 12.80 4.14
CA LEU A 70 14.19 12.13 2.97
C LEU A 70 14.86 12.59 1.65
N ARG A 71 15.21 13.88 1.51
CA ARG A 71 15.93 14.38 0.34
C ARG A 71 17.34 13.82 0.22
N GLN A 72 18.09 13.79 1.33
CA GLN A 72 19.44 13.24 1.36
C GLN A 72 19.46 11.77 0.97
N ASN A 73 18.47 11.02 1.43
CA ASN A 73 18.32 9.58 1.12
C ASN A 73 17.73 9.34 -0.28
N LYS A 74 17.28 10.37 -0.99
CA LYS A 74 16.54 10.25 -2.27
C LYS A 74 15.23 9.45 -2.13
N GLU A 75 14.56 9.61 -1.01
CA GLU A 75 13.33 8.90 -0.63
C GLU A 75 12.08 9.78 -0.72
N ILE A 76 12.17 10.91 -1.37
CA ILE A 76 11.02 11.81 -1.57
C ILE A 76 10.93 12.25 -3.02
N PHE A 77 9.72 12.17 -3.55
CA PHE A 77 9.31 12.82 -4.79
C PHE A 77 8.25 13.88 -4.47
N VAL A 78 8.53 15.13 -4.84
CA VAL A 78 7.59 16.24 -4.62
C VAL A 78 6.81 16.49 -5.91
N THR A 79 5.51 16.23 -5.87
CA THR A 79 4.64 16.45 -7.04
C THR A 79 4.41 17.94 -7.26
N PRO A 80 4.39 18.42 -8.52
CA PRO A 80 4.20 19.82 -8.85
C PRO A 80 2.85 20.37 -8.38
N HIS A 81 2.78 21.68 -8.21
CA HIS A 81 1.51 22.35 -7.91
C HIS A 81 0.55 22.22 -9.08
N GLY A 82 -0.71 21.90 -8.78
CA GLY A 82 -1.76 21.71 -9.80
C GLY A 82 -1.78 20.31 -10.43
N SER A 83 -0.82 19.45 -10.09
CA SER A 83 -0.83 18.04 -10.50
C SER A 83 -1.56 17.19 -9.48
N ASN A 84 -2.18 16.11 -9.96
CA ASN A 84 -2.71 15.07 -9.09
C ASN A 84 -1.55 14.15 -8.68
N ASP A 85 -1.28 14.04 -7.39
CA ASP A 85 -0.21 13.21 -6.82
C ASP A 85 -0.48 11.71 -7.01
N ASP A 86 -1.73 11.29 -7.12
CA ASP A 86 -2.10 9.89 -7.28
C ASP A 86 -1.57 9.29 -8.59
N TRP A 87 -1.54 10.06 -9.67
CA TRP A 87 -0.95 9.62 -10.93
C TRP A 87 0.55 9.33 -10.85
N TYR A 88 1.27 10.12 -10.05
CA TYR A 88 2.72 9.97 -9.92
C TYR A 88 3.12 8.71 -9.18
N TRP A 89 2.50 8.45 -8.02
CA TRP A 89 2.84 7.26 -7.25
C TRP A 89 2.31 5.98 -7.90
N LEU A 90 1.13 6.02 -8.56
CA LEU A 90 0.62 4.87 -9.30
C LEU A 90 1.54 4.53 -10.48
N TYR A 91 1.94 5.53 -11.27
CA TYR A 91 2.88 5.34 -12.35
C TYR A 91 4.22 4.74 -11.84
N ALA A 92 4.75 5.28 -10.76
CA ALA A 92 5.99 4.78 -10.18
C ALA A 92 5.87 3.33 -9.70
N ALA A 93 4.74 2.97 -9.08
CA ALA A 93 4.48 1.60 -8.63
C ALA A 93 4.36 0.62 -9.81
N LEU A 94 3.66 1.01 -10.88
CA LEU A 94 3.56 0.19 -12.10
C LEU A 94 4.92 0.01 -12.78
N VAL A 95 5.75 1.05 -12.85
CA VAL A 95 7.10 0.97 -13.43
C VAL A 95 8.05 0.13 -12.57
N ALA A 96 7.86 0.12 -11.25
CA ALA A 96 8.66 -0.70 -10.34
C ALA A 96 8.38 -2.21 -10.49
N GLY A 97 7.24 -2.58 -11.08
CA GLY A 97 6.95 -3.97 -11.46
C GLY A 97 6.23 -4.79 -10.39
N GLU A 98 6.35 -6.11 -10.50
CA GLU A 98 5.59 -7.07 -9.70
C GLU A 98 5.93 -7.05 -8.21
N ASP A 99 7.15 -6.70 -7.86
CA ASP A 99 7.60 -6.62 -6.46
C ASP A 99 7.31 -5.25 -5.81
N ALA A 100 6.61 -4.36 -6.51
CA ALA A 100 6.28 -3.05 -5.98
C ALA A 100 5.28 -3.16 -4.84
N VAL A 101 5.57 -2.50 -3.72
CA VAL A 101 4.66 -2.39 -2.57
C VAL A 101 4.18 -0.95 -2.45
N LEU A 102 2.87 -0.76 -2.40
CA LEU A 102 2.23 0.54 -2.23
C LEU A 102 1.69 0.69 -0.81
N ILE A 103 2.33 1.52 -0.01
CA ILE A 103 1.85 1.81 1.35
C ILE A 103 0.82 2.95 1.31
N SER A 104 -0.46 2.60 1.37
CA SER A 104 -1.54 3.59 1.30
C SER A 104 -2.86 3.07 1.87
N ASN A 105 -3.59 3.94 2.57
CA ASN A 105 -4.97 3.70 3.00
C ASN A 105 -6.00 4.30 2.02
N ASP A 106 -5.54 4.81 0.86
CA ASP A 106 -6.42 5.37 -0.15
C ASP A 106 -7.11 4.27 -0.95
N GLU A 107 -8.43 4.33 -1.03
CA GLU A 107 -9.22 3.37 -1.81
C GLU A 107 -9.24 3.68 -3.31
N MET A 108 -8.69 4.81 -3.74
CA MET A 108 -8.60 5.24 -5.16
C MET A 108 -9.93 5.24 -5.92
N ARG A 109 -11.05 5.38 -5.21
CA ARG A 109 -12.40 5.23 -5.80
C ARG A 109 -12.64 6.21 -6.96
N ASP A 110 -12.16 7.43 -6.81
CA ASP A 110 -12.38 8.50 -7.78
C ASP A 110 -11.55 8.33 -9.06
N HIS A 111 -10.50 7.51 -9.01
CA HIS A 111 -9.54 7.35 -10.11
C HIS A 111 -9.75 6.08 -10.93
N VAL A 112 -10.42 5.08 -10.37
CA VAL A 112 -10.68 3.79 -11.04
C VAL A 112 -11.33 3.98 -12.39
N PHE A 113 -12.32 4.88 -12.48
CA PHE A 113 -13.08 5.14 -13.72
C PHE A 113 -12.34 5.99 -14.74
N GLN A 114 -11.29 6.70 -14.33
CA GLN A 114 -10.56 7.63 -15.20
C GLN A 114 -9.28 7.03 -15.79
N MET A 115 -8.73 5.99 -15.16
CA MET A 115 -7.40 5.49 -15.47
C MET A 115 -7.38 4.31 -16.43
N LEU A 116 -8.36 3.42 -16.33
CA LEU A 116 -8.34 2.17 -17.07
C LEU A 116 -9.70 1.89 -17.71
N PRO A 117 -9.71 1.30 -18.91
CA PRO A 117 -10.95 0.84 -19.55
C PRO A 117 -11.69 -0.20 -18.70
N ASP A 118 -10.94 -1.02 -17.96
CA ASP A 118 -11.48 -2.03 -17.05
C ASP A 118 -11.11 -1.69 -15.59
N PRO A 119 -12.12 -1.32 -14.77
CA PRO A 119 -11.92 -1.04 -13.35
C PRO A 119 -11.37 -2.24 -12.54
N ASN A 120 -11.62 -3.46 -13.00
CA ASN A 120 -11.17 -4.67 -12.32
C ASN A 120 -9.65 -4.85 -12.35
N LEU A 121 -8.97 -4.34 -13.38
CA LEU A 121 -7.52 -4.42 -13.46
C LEU A 121 -6.85 -3.67 -12.30
N LEU A 122 -7.31 -2.44 -11.99
CA LEU A 122 -6.76 -1.68 -10.87
C LEU A 122 -7.12 -2.33 -9.52
N ARG A 123 -8.32 -2.89 -9.40
CA ARG A 123 -8.74 -3.61 -8.19
C ARG A 123 -7.86 -4.81 -7.92
N ARG A 124 -7.62 -5.68 -8.92
CA ARG A 124 -6.73 -6.84 -8.81
C ARG A 124 -5.29 -6.44 -8.51
N TRP A 125 -4.82 -5.36 -9.12
CA TRP A 125 -3.49 -4.83 -8.85
C TRP A 125 -3.36 -4.35 -7.40
N LYS A 126 -4.35 -3.62 -6.88
CA LYS A 126 -4.39 -3.19 -5.48
C LYS A 126 -4.34 -4.37 -4.50
N GLU A 127 -5.12 -5.40 -4.76
CA GLU A 127 -5.16 -6.60 -3.92
C GLU A 127 -3.82 -7.31 -3.77
N ARG A 128 -2.87 -7.08 -4.68
CA ARG A 128 -1.53 -7.66 -4.63
C ARG A 128 -0.46 -6.72 -4.09
N HIS A 129 -0.65 -5.43 -4.27
CA HIS A 129 0.43 -4.44 -4.07
C HIS A 129 0.15 -3.44 -2.95
N GLN A 130 -1.10 -3.30 -2.52
CA GLN A 130 -1.47 -2.30 -1.53
C GLN A 130 -1.37 -2.87 -0.11
N VAL A 131 -0.44 -2.32 0.66
CA VAL A 131 -0.33 -2.53 2.10
C VAL A 131 -1.00 -1.38 2.81
N ARG A 132 -1.94 -1.67 3.69
CA ARG A 132 -2.58 -0.69 4.55
C ARG A 132 -1.76 -0.48 5.80
N PHE A 133 -2.02 0.59 6.53
CA PHE A 133 -1.32 0.85 7.77
C PHE A 133 -2.21 1.53 8.80
N SER A 134 -1.89 1.31 10.07
CA SER A 134 -2.39 2.10 11.18
C SER A 134 -1.23 2.74 11.95
N VAL A 135 -1.51 3.84 12.63
CA VAL A 135 -0.56 4.50 13.53
C VAL A 135 -1.24 4.76 14.87
N THR A 136 -0.83 4.00 15.88
CA THR A 136 -1.40 4.11 17.23
C THR A 136 -0.29 4.43 18.22
N LYS A 137 -0.38 5.57 18.90
CA LYS A 137 0.61 6.08 19.87
C LYS A 137 2.06 6.14 19.34
N GLY A 138 2.21 6.31 18.03
CA GLY A 138 3.53 6.37 17.36
C GLY A 138 4.04 5.02 16.85
N GLU A 139 3.39 3.92 17.19
CA GLU A 139 3.65 2.60 16.63
C GLU A 139 2.92 2.46 15.29
N VAL A 140 3.61 1.86 14.32
CA VAL A 140 3.09 1.63 12.97
C VAL A 140 2.85 0.14 12.79
N GLU A 141 1.65 -0.19 12.35
CA GLU A 141 1.25 -1.53 11.99
C GLU A 141 0.93 -1.57 10.49
N LEU A 142 1.53 -2.52 9.79
CA LEU A 142 1.35 -2.70 8.35
C LEU A 142 0.49 -3.96 8.12
N TYR A 143 -0.56 -3.79 7.34
CA TYR A 143 -1.49 -4.86 6.97
C TYR A 143 -1.20 -5.27 5.53
N GLU A 144 -0.51 -6.40 5.40
CA GLU A 144 -0.21 -6.99 4.09
C GLU A 144 -1.49 -7.40 3.38
N PRO A 145 -1.51 -7.36 2.04
CA PRO A 145 -2.61 -7.95 1.29
C PRO A 145 -2.65 -9.46 1.50
N ALA A 146 -3.84 -10.03 1.41
CA ALA A 146 -4.01 -11.48 1.43
C ALA A 146 -3.17 -12.15 0.35
N VAL A 147 -2.65 -13.35 0.63
CA VAL A 147 -1.83 -14.13 -0.32
C VAL A 147 -2.63 -14.46 -1.58
N PHE A 148 -3.93 -14.61 -1.43
CA PHE A 148 -4.85 -14.92 -2.52
C PHE A 148 -5.80 -13.75 -2.79
N THR A 149 -6.29 -13.67 -4.03
CA THR A 149 -7.29 -12.67 -4.41
C THR A 149 -8.65 -12.98 -3.79
N THR A 150 -9.33 -11.97 -3.26
CA THR A 150 -10.72 -12.06 -2.80
C THR A 150 -11.72 -11.88 -3.93
N CYS A 151 -11.27 -11.70 -5.17
CA CYS A 151 -12.12 -11.53 -6.32
C CYS A 151 -12.55 -12.88 -6.90
N ILE A 152 -13.80 -12.97 -7.31
CA ILE A 152 -14.29 -14.09 -8.14
C ILE A 152 -13.46 -14.15 -9.41
N GLN A 153 -12.97 -15.34 -9.74
CA GLN A 153 -12.25 -15.63 -10.97
C GLN A 153 -13.18 -16.38 -11.92
N GLU A 154 -13.12 -15.99 -13.18
CA GLU A 154 -13.89 -16.61 -14.26
C GLU A 154 -12.93 -17.21 -15.28
N SER A 155 -13.25 -18.39 -15.82
CA SER A 155 -12.46 -18.97 -16.90
C SER A 155 -12.63 -18.16 -18.18
N GLU A 156 -11.62 -18.19 -19.06
CA GLU A 156 -11.68 -17.51 -20.38
C GLU A 156 -12.85 -18.00 -21.24
N GLU A 157 -13.29 -19.24 -21.04
CA GLU A 157 -14.39 -19.86 -21.78
C GLU A 157 -15.77 -19.63 -21.10
N GLU A 158 -15.81 -18.85 -20.01
CA GLU A 158 -17.02 -18.57 -19.21
C GLU A 158 -17.78 -19.85 -18.77
N GLU A 159 -17.06 -20.95 -18.58
CA GLU A 159 -17.64 -22.23 -18.22
C GLU A 159 -17.67 -22.49 -16.73
N TYR A 160 -16.75 -21.89 -15.97
CA TYR A 160 -16.68 -22.03 -14.52
C TYR A 160 -16.19 -20.78 -13.82
N TRP A 161 -16.53 -20.67 -12.54
CA TRP A 161 -16.12 -19.61 -11.65
C TRP A 161 -15.51 -20.21 -10.39
N MET A 162 -14.46 -19.54 -9.88
CA MET A 162 -13.87 -19.81 -8.58
C MET A 162 -14.21 -18.65 -7.68
N ILE A 163 -14.92 -18.93 -6.58
CA ILE A 163 -15.41 -17.95 -5.63
C ILE A 163 -14.73 -18.22 -4.30
N PRO A 164 -13.85 -17.31 -3.82
CA PRO A 164 -13.26 -17.43 -2.49
C PRO A 164 -14.34 -17.23 -1.44
N PHE A 165 -14.32 -18.02 -0.37
CA PHE A 165 -15.23 -17.83 0.76
C PHE A 165 -14.51 -18.16 2.07
N VAL A 166 -14.97 -17.52 3.13
CA VAL A 166 -14.58 -17.82 4.49
C VAL A 166 -15.76 -18.54 5.15
N GLU A 167 -15.51 -19.65 5.80
CA GLU A 167 -16.54 -20.25 6.66
C GLU A 167 -16.58 -19.43 7.95
N ASP A 168 -17.75 -18.92 8.29
CA ASP A 168 -17.99 -18.37 9.62
C ASP A 168 -18.03 -19.57 10.59
N ASP A 169 -16.91 -19.85 11.23
CA ASP A 169 -16.85 -20.84 12.32
C ASP A 169 -17.55 -20.23 13.54
N ASP A 170 -18.88 -20.36 13.61
CA ASP A 170 -19.69 -19.99 14.79
C ASP A 170 -19.46 -20.92 16.00
N GLU A 171 -18.51 -21.85 15.94
CA GLU A 171 -18.14 -22.72 17.03
C GLU A 171 -16.77 -22.31 17.60
N GLU A 172 -16.80 -21.88 18.87
CA GLU A 172 -15.65 -21.60 19.71
C GLU A 172 -14.65 -22.78 19.65
N LYS A 173 -13.59 -22.66 18.82
CA LYS A 173 -12.41 -23.56 18.93
C LYS A 173 -11.54 -23.07 20.05
N GLU A 174 -11.57 -23.79 21.18
CA GLU A 174 -10.55 -23.70 22.21
C GLU A 174 -9.19 -24.14 21.62
N ASN A 175 -8.25 -23.19 21.56
CA ASN A 175 -6.81 -23.37 21.56
C ASN A 175 -6.21 -24.45 20.64
N ASP A 176 -5.93 -24.09 19.41
CA ASP A 176 -4.78 -24.63 18.67
C ASP A 176 -4.08 -23.49 17.93
N ASP A 177 -2.80 -23.25 18.25
CA ASP A 177 -1.94 -22.18 17.74
C ASP A 177 -1.47 -22.38 16.28
N ASP A 178 -2.24 -23.01 15.43
CA ASP A 178 -2.00 -23.11 14.00
C ASP A 178 -3.04 -22.22 13.25
N ASP A 179 -2.73 -20.93 13.14
CA ASP A 179 -3.40 -19.96 12.24
C ASP A 179 -3.13 -20.31 10.77
N ASP A 180 -3.50 -21.50 10.32
CA ASP A 180 -3.71 -21.80 8.92
C ASP A 180 -5.14 -21.35 8.57
N ASP A 181 -5.31 -20.06 8.27
CA ASP A 181 -6.50 -19.54 7.60
C ASP A 181 -6.58 -20.18 6.21
N ASP A 182 -7.03 -21.43 6.15
CA ASP A 182 -7.28 -22.18 4.93
C ASP A 182 -8.40 -21.47 4.13
N GLU A 183 -8.01 -20.56 3.24
CA GLU A 183 -8.94 -19.97 2.29
C GLU A 183 -9.60 -21.08 1.46
N LYS A 184 -10.91 -21.15 1.54
CA LYS A 184 -11.71 -22.12 0.79
C LYS A 184 -12.24 -21.50 -0.50
N TRP A 185 -12.30 -22.31 -1.53
CA TRP A 185 -12.75 -21.90 -2.84
C TRP A 185 -13.96 -22.74 -3.28
N LEU A 186 -15.06 -22.08 -3.60
CA LEU A 186 -16.21 -22.67 -4.22
C LEU A 186 -16.01 -22.71 -5.74
N PHE A 187 -16.06 -23.89 -6.31
CA PHE A 187 -15.94 -24.09 -7.76
C PHE A 187 -17.36 -24.27 -8.37
N CYS A 188 -17.76 -23.34 -9.20
CA CYS A 188 -19.06 -23.35 -9.86
C CYS A 188 -18.90 -23.59 -11.35
N CYS A 189 -19.55 -24.62 -11.91
CA CYS A 189 -19.59 -24.90 -13.33
C CYS A 189 -20.95 -24.55 -13.93
N LYS A 190 -20.95 -24.10 -15.19
CA LYS A 190 -22.16 -23.93 -15.97
C LYS A 190 -22.80 -25.30 -16.18
N LYS A 191 -24.07 -25.44 -15.87
CA LYS A 191 -24.79 -26.68 -16.12
C LYS A 191 -25.04 -26.81 -17.62
N GLN A 192 -24.57 -27.89 -18.21
CA GLN A 192 -24.83 -28.24 -19.61
C GLN A 192 -26.32 -28.55 -19.85
#